data_5c888b27f9e39cf5efe192923fdd76d0
#
_entry.id   5c888b27f9e39cf5efe192923fdd76d0
#
_cell.length_a   1.000
_cell.length_b   1.000
_cell.length_c   1.000
_cell.angle_alpha   90.00
_cell.angle_beta   90.00
_cell.angle_gamma   90.00
#
_symmetry.space_group_name_H-M   'P 1'
#
loop_
_entity.id
_entity.type
_entity.pdbx_description
1 polymer ?
#
loop_
_entity_poly.entity_id
_entity_poly.type
_entity_poly.pdbx_seq_one_letter_code
_entity_poly.pdbx_strand_id
1 'polypeptide(L)'
;EINWVSSGETAELFVGKTKEQISKLAIKETNVSIYPVGTLIVAMYGQGKTRGQITELLEPAGTNQACAAIRLIDETKAHKDFVKLFFRKAYLELREHAAGGAQPNLNVGKIASTVIPLPPIDEQHRIVAKVDELMTLCDQLKSRLQTSQQTQLALAESLVEGALS
;
A
#
# COMPACT_ATOMS: atom_id res chain seq x y z
N GLU A 1 4.75 8.85 -22.95
CA GLU A 1 4.72 7.67 -22.06
C GLU A 1 3.88 8.00 -20.85
N ILE A 2 3.12 7.04 -20.35
CA ILE A 2 2.24 7.17 -19.20
C ILE A 2 2.51 5.99 -18.28
N ASN A 3 2.56 6.25 -16.98
CA ASN A 3 2.83 5.25 -15.97
C ASN A 3 1.83 4.08 -16.04
N TRP A 4 2.34 2.87 -15.84
CA TRP A 4 1.57 1.63 -15.86
C TRP A 4 1.78 0.86 -14.57
N VAL A 5 0.78 0.88 -13.69
CA VAL A 5 0.87 0.26 -12.37
C VAL A 5 0.56 -1.23 -12.47
N SER A 6 1.52 -2.05 -12.06
CA SER A 6 1.33 -3.48 -11.84
C SER A 6 1.08 -3.80 -10.36
N SER A 7 0.57 -5.00 -10.09
CA SER A 7 0.27 -5.41 -8.71
C SER A 7 1.52 -5.41 -7.80
N GLY A 8 2.71 -5.59 -8.35
CA GLY A 8 3.97 -5.56 -7.57
C GLY A 8 4.31 -4.19 -7.01
N GLU A 9 3.78 -3.11 -7.59
CA GLU A 9 4.06 -1.74 -7.16
C GLU A 9 3.14 -1.24 -6.05
N THR A 10 2.12 -2.03 -5.69
CA THR A 10 1.18 -1.68 -4.61
C THR A 10 1.73 -1.91 -3.19
N ALA A 11 2.98 -2.37 -3.06
CA ALA A 11 3.64 -2.57 -1.77
C ALA A 11 3.92 -1.24 -1.05
N GLU A 12 4.20 -0.20 -1.81
CA GLU A 12 4.45 1.15 -1.29
C GLU A 12 3.15 1.90 -1.04
N LEU A 13 3.17 2.85 -0.11
CA LEU A 13 2.00 3.69 0.22
C LEU A 13 1.58 4.59 -0.93
N PHE A 14 2.53 4.98 -1.75
CA PHE A 14 2.36 5.87 -2.88
C PHE A 14 3.16 5.34 -4.06
N VAL A 15 2.61 5.49 -5.26
CA VAL A 15 3.29 5.21 -6.51
C VAL A 15 3.30 6.45 -7.40
N GLY A 16 4.49 6.90 -7.76
CA GLY A 16 4.72 7.95 -8.74
C GLY A 16 5.15 7.34 -10.08
N LYS A 17 6.46 7.29 -10.30
CA LYS A 17 7.01 6.62 -11.49
C LYS A 17 6.92 5.11 -11.35
N THR A 18 6.47 4.47 -12.42
CA THR A 18 6.34 3.02 -12.52
C THR A 18 7.51 2.42 -13.31
N LYS A 19 7.77 1.14 -13.09
CA LYS A 19 8.79 0.39 -13.87
C LYS A 19 8.39 0.26 -15.32
N GLU A 20 7.10 0.07 -15.57
CA GLU A 20 6.52 -0.06 -16.91
C GLU A 20 5.78 1.22 -17.27
N GLN A 21 5.78 1.55 -18.54
CA GLN A 21 5.06 2.67 -19.12
C GLN A 21 4.37 2.24 -20.41
N ILE A 22 3.27 2.88 -20.73
CA ILE A 22 2.55 2.66 -21.99
C ILE A 22 2.60 3.91 -22.87
N SER A 23 2.51 3.69 -24.17
CA SER A 23 2.47 4.77 -25.14
C SER A 23 1.09 5.41 -25.21
N LYS A 24 1.04 6.68 -25.62
CA LYS A 24 -0.22 7.37 -25.93
C LYS A 24 -1.01 6.68 -27.04
N LEU A 25 -0.31 5.96 -27.94
CA LEU A 25 -0.95 5.20 -29.00
C LEU A 25 -1.72 4.00 -28.43
N ALA A 26 -1.09 3.25 -27.50
CA ALA A 26 -1.72 2.13 -26.83
C ALA A 26 -3.03 2.52 -26.14
N ILE A 27 -3.08 3.72 -25.53
CA ILE A 27 -4.31 4.23 -24.90
C ILE A 27 -5.41 4.50 -25.91
N LYS A 28 -5.06 5.00 -27.11
CA LYS A 28 -6.05 5.27 -28.19
C LYS A 28 -6.58 4.01 -28.84
N GLU A 29 -5.77 2.96 -28.90
CA GLU A 29 -6.09 1.71 -29.61
C GLU A 29 -6.66 0.63 -28.69
N THR A 30 -6.69 0.87 -27.38
CA THR A 30 -7.19 -0.10 -26.39
C THR A 30 -8.20 0.54 -25.43
N ASN A 31 -8.91 -0.30 -24.67
CA ASN A 31 -9.86 0.15 -23.64
C ASN A 31 -9.17 0.47 -22.30
N VAL A 32 -7.91 0.87 -22.32
CA VAL A 32 -7.17 1.23 -21.11
C VAL A 32 -7.67 2.55 -20.55
N SER A 33 -8.00 2.54 -19.27
CA SER A 33 -8.36 3.75 -18.52
C SER A 33 -7.14 4.34 -17.84
N ILE A 34 -7.00 5.67 -17.93
CA ILE A 34 -6.00 6.42 -17.18
C ILE A 34 -6.69 7.06 -15.98
N TYR A 35 -6.17 6.76 -14.81
CA TYR A 35 -6.70 7.26 -13.54
C TYR A 35 -5.94 8.50 -13.10
N PRO A 36 -6.62 9.50 -12.52
CA PRO A 36 -5.99 10.72 -12.04
C PRO A 36 -5.19 10.48 -10.74
N VAL A 37 -4.37 11.47 -10.40
CA VAL A 37 -3.71 11.57 -9.09
C VAL A 37 -4.71 11.40 -7.96
N GLY A 38 -4.31 10.72 -6.89
CA GLY A 38 -5.16 10.46 -5.73
C GLY A 38 -6.05 9.24 -5.85
N THR A 39 -6.10 8.57 -7.02
CA THR A 39 -6.79 7.28 -7.16
C THR A 39 -6.08 6.23 -6.31
N LEU A 40 -6.85 5.42 -5.59
CA LEU A 40 -6.33 4.30 -4.82
C LEU A 40 -6.32 3.04 -5.71
N ILE A 41 -5.21 2.33 -5.73
CA ILE A 41 -5.04 1.09 -6.50
C ILE A 41 -4.87 -0.08 -5.55
N VAL A 42 -5.72 -1.10 -5.69
CA VAL A 42 -5.70 -2.34 -4.89
C VAL A 42 -5.26 -3.50 -5.77
N ALA A 43 -4.26 -4.25 -5.34
CA ALA A 43 -3.84 -5.48 -6.00
C ALA A 43 -4.85 -6.61 -5.77
N MET A 44 -5.47 -7.12 -6.83
CA MET A 44 -6.41 -8.25 -6.77
C MET A 44 -5.69 -9.59 -6.92
N TYR A 45 -4.60 -9.60 -7.69
CA TYR A 45 -3.77 -10.77 -7.95
C TYR A 45 -2.34 -10.52 -7.50
N GLY A 46 -1.60 -11.58 -7.28
CA GLY A 46 -0.19 -11.55 -6.97
C GLY A 46 0.22 -12.66 -6.00
N GLN A 47 1.49 -13.04 -6.09
CA GLN A 47 2.08 -14.04 -5.21
C GLN A 47 2.52 -13.42 -3.87
N GLY A 48 2.62 -14.25 -2.86
CA GLY A 48 3.11 -13.83 -1.56
C GLY A 48 2.25 -12.74 -0.92
N LYS A 49 2.84 -11.61 -0.58
CA LYS A 49 2.21 -10.52 0.17
C LYS A 49 1.47 -9.48 -0.71
N THR A 50 1.54 -9.59 -2.04
CA THR A 50 1.06 -8.53 -2.94
C THR A 50 -0.47 -8.38 -2.94
N ARG A 51 -1.21 -9.48 -3.00
CA ARG A 51 -2.67 -9.46 -3.06
C ARG A 51 -3.28 -8.77 -1.84
N GLY A 52 -4.16 -7.80 -2.08
CA GLY A 52 -4.82 -7.00 -1.04
C GLY A 52 -4.06 -5.75 -0.62
N GLN A 53 -2.83 -5.54 -1.13
CA GLN A 53 -2.11 -4.29 -0.90
C GLN A 53 -2.79 -3.12 -1.61
N ILE A 54 -2.65 -1.93 -1.05
CA ILE A 54 -3.22 -0.68 -1.57
C ILE A 54 -2.16 0.40 -1.63
N THR A 55 -2.16 1.15 -2.73
CA THR A 55 -1.31 2.31 -2.97
C THR A 55 -2.13 3.48 -3.51
N GLU A 56 -1.58 4.68 -3.46
CA GLU A 56 -2.17 5.90 -4.01
C GLU A 56 -1.32 6.44 -5.15
N LEU A 57 -1.97 6.85 -6.23
CA LEU A 57 -1.31 7.45 -7.38
C LEU A 57 -0.83 8.88 -7.07
N LEU A 58 0.46 9.13 -7.24
CA LEU A 58 1.05 10.48 -7.22
C LEU A 58 1.09 11.13 -8.61
N GLU A 59 0.99 10.32 -9.67
CA GLU A 59 0.93 10.73 -11.06
C GLU A 59 -0.19 9.97 -11.78
N PRO A 60 -0.76 10.52 -12.87
CA PRO A 60 -1.74 9.79 -13.66
C PRO A 60 -1.15 8.47 -14.18
N ALA A 61 -1.90 7.39 -14.06
CA ALA A 61 -1.45 6.06 -14.47
C ALA A 61 -2.59 5.18 -14.97
N GLY A 62 -2.25 4.25 -15.86
CA GLY A 62 -3.09 3.10 -16.16
C GLY A 62 -2.73 1.92 -15.28
N THR A 63 -3.53 0.87 -15.32
CA THR A 63 -3.24 -0.38 -14.62
C THR A 63 -3.76 -1.59 -15.41
N ASN A 64 -3.18 -2.76 -15.14
CA ASN A 64 -3.61 -4.01 -15.72
C ASN A 64 -4.78 -4.63 -14.93
N GLN A 65 -5.30 -5.75 -15.42
CA GLN A 65 -6.40 -6.50 -14.80
C GLN A 65 -6.06 -7.11 -13.43
N ALA A 66 -4.81 -7.05 -13.00
CA ALA A 66 -4.40 -7.52 -11.68
C ALA A 66 -4.68 -6.50 -10.57
N CYS A 67 -5.10 -5.30 -10.93
CA CYS A 67 -5.38 -4.21 -10.00
C CYS A 67 -6.81 -3.68 -10.19
N ALA A 68 -7.40 -3.21 -9.10
CA ALA A 68 -8.65 -2.45 -9.11
C ALA A 68 -8.38 -1.00 -8.71
N ALA A 69 -8.97 -0.06 -9.44
CA ALA A 69 -8.91 1.37 -9.11
C ALA A 69 -10.15 1.77 -8.30
N ILE A 70 -9.94 2.44 -7.18
CA ILE A 70 -10.99 3.03 -6.34
C ILE A 70 -10.91 4.55 -6.50
N ARG A 71 -11.94 5.12 -7.13
CA ARG A 71 -12.14 6.56 -7.19
C ARG A 71 -13.15 6.96 -6.14
N LEU A 72 -12.76 7.84 -5.24
CA LEU A 72 -13.63 8.34 -4.20
C LEU A 72 -14.47 9.50 -4.76
N ILE A 73 -15.74 9.58 -4.33
CA ILE A 73 -16.65 10.70 -4.68
C ILE A 73 -16.22 11.93 -3.87
N ASP A 74 -15.91 11.73 -2.59
CA ASP A 74 -15.30 12.76 -1.75
C ASP A 74 -13.77 12.61 -1.84
N GLU A 75 -13.12 13.54 -2.53
CA GLU A 75 -11.68 13.56 -2.75
C GLU A 75 -10.91 14.28 -1.64
N THR A 76 -11.56 14.61 -0.52
CA THR A 76 -10.85 15.21 0.62
C THR A 76 -9.73 14.30 1.09
N LYS A 77 -8.60 14.91 1.44
CA LYS A 77 -7.42 14.15 1.88
C LYS A 77 -7.74 13.23 3.07
N ALA A 78 -8.51 13.73 4.04
CA ALA A 78 -8.89 12.96 5.22
C ALA A 78 -9.69 11.72 4.89
N HIS A 79 -10.70 11.83 4.03
CA HIS A 79 -11.51 10.71 3.61
C HIS A 79 -10.66 9.67 2.86
N LYS A 80 -9.84 10.12 1.93
CA LYS A 80 -8.95 9.25 1.16
C LYS A 80 -7.95 8.52 2.05
N ASP A 81 -7.28 9.22 2.96
CA ASP A 81 -6.33 8.62 3.88
C ASP A 81 -7.00 7.62 4.83
N PHE A 82 -8.22 7.91 5.28
CA PHE A 82 -9.01 6.99 6.09
C PHE A 82 -9.38 5.72 5.32
N VAL A 83 -9.87 5.84 4.08
CA VAL A 83 -10.20 4.68 3.24
C VAL A 83 -8.95 3.84 2.96
N LYS A 84 -7.83 4.48 2.63
CA LYS A 84 -6.54 3.80 2.43
C LYS A 84 -6.10 3.04 3.70
N LEU A 85 -6.20 3.69 4.86
CA LEU A 85 -5.90 3.08 6.15
C LEU A 85 -6.80 1.87 6.45
N PHE A 86 -8.10 2.00 6.16
CA PHE A 86 -9.06 0.90 6.34
C PHE A 86 -8.68 -0.32 5.49
N PHE A 87 -8.39 -0.14 4.21
CA PHE A 87 -7.97 -1.24 3.33
C PHE A 87 -6.66 -1.89 3.80
N ARG A 88 -5.72 -1.10 4.32
CA ARG A 88 -4.49 -1.64 4.91
C ARG A 88 -4.76 -2.49 6.15
N LYS A 89 -5.68 -2.09 7.00
CA LYS A 89 -6.13 -2.88 8.16
C LYS A 89 -6.86 -4.15 7.71
N ALA A 90 -7.74 -4.02 6.73
CA ALA A 90 -8.52 -5.13 6.19
C ALA A 90 -7.69 -6.11 5.32
N TYR A 91 -6.42 -5.82 5.08
CA TYR A 91 -5.53 -6.59 4.21
C TYR A 91 -5.53 -8.09 4.52
N LEU A 92 -5.43 -8.48 5.79
CA LEU A 92 -5.43 -9.90 6.19
C LEU A 92 -6.81 -10.55 5.98
N GLU A 93 -7.87 -9.87 6.37
CA GLU A 93 -9.26 -10.32 6.19
C GLU A 93 -9.59 -10.53 4.71
N LEU A 94 -9.20 -9.58 3.85
CA LEU A 94 -9.37 -9.69 2.40
C LEU A 94 -8.63 -10.90 1.81
N ARG A 95 -7.46 -11.21 2.33
CA ARG A 95 -6.68 -12.38 1.89
C ARG A 95 -7.28 -13.70 2.35
N GLU A 96 -7.77 -13.76 3.59
CA GLU A 96 -8.43 -14.95 4.15
C GLU A 96 -9.72 -15.27 3.40
N HIS A 97 -10.56 -14.27 3.12
CA HIS A 97 -11.75 -14.43 2.29
C HIS A 97 -11.44 -14.88 0.87
N ALA A 98 -10.29 -14.49 0.33
CA ALA A 98 -9.84 -14.98 -0.96
C ALA A 98 -9.37 -16.44 -0.92
N ALA A 99 -8.77 -16.89 0.19
CA ALA A 99 -8.22 -18.23 0.32
C ALA A 99 -9.30 -19.33 0.56
N GLY A 100 -10.45 -18.95 1.16
CA GLY A 100 -11.55 -19.89 1.48
C GLY A 100 -12.51 -20.22 0.34
N GLY A 101 -12.31 -19.67 -0.86
CA GLY A 101 -13.19 -19.87 -2.01
C GLY A 101 -12.56 -20.73 -3.11
N ALA A 102 -13.39 -21.20 -4.04
CA ALA A 102 -12.95 -21.90 -5.26
C ALA A 102 -12.01 -21.05 -6.15
N GLN A 103 -12.00 -19.73 -5.94
CA GLN A 103 -11.05 -18.79 -6.55
C GLN A 103 -10.31 -18.02 -5.45
N PRO A 104 -9.02 -18.29 -5.25
CA PRO A 104 -8.22 -17.68 -4.18
C PRO A 104 -7.85 -16.21 -4.45
N ASN A 105 -8.36 -15.59 -5.50
CA ASN A 105 -8.07 -14.21 -5.87
C ASN A 105 -9.17 -13.25 -5.43
N LEU A 106 -8.78 -12.01 -5.14
CA LEU A 106 -9.70 -10.89 -5.06
C LEU A 106 -10.26 -10.58 -6.46
N ASN A 107 -11.41 -9.97 -6.51
CA ASN A 107 -11.99 -9.42 -7.73
C ASN A 107 -12.67 -8.08 -7.40
N VAL A 108 -13.02 -7.34 -8.44
CA VAL A 108 -13.68 -6.03 -8.30
C VAL A 108 -14.95 -6.12 -7.45
N GLY A 109 -15.74 -7.19 -7.61
CA GLY A 109 -16.96 -7.40 -6.82
C GLY A 109 -16.69 -7.51 -5.31
N LYS A 110 -15.68 -8.28 -4.91
CA LYS A 110 -15.27 -8.40 -3.50
C LYS A 110 -14.78 -7.06 -2.93
N ILE A 111 -14.01 -6.30 -3.71
CA ILE A 111 -13.55 -4.98 -3.29
C ILE A 111 -14.74 -4.01 -3.17
N ALA A 112 -15.64 -4.00 -4.15
CA ALA A 112 -16.81 -3.14 -4.17
C ALA A 112 -17.82 -3.46 -3.05
N SER A 113 -17.90 -4.72 -2.62
CA SER A 113 -18.77 -5.16 -1.51
C SER A 113 -18.13 -4.99 -0.12
N THR A 114 -16.90 -4.48 -0.05
CA THR A 114 -16.24 -4.22 1.25
C THR A 114 -16.97 -3.11 2.01
N VAL A 115 -17.49 -3.44 3.17
CA VAL A 115 -18.19 -2.47 4.03
C VAL A 115 -17.17 -1.67 4.81
N ILE A 116 -17.16 -0.36 4.61
CA ILE A 116 -16.29 0.59 5.32
C ILE A 116 -17.12 1.37 6.33
N PRO A 117 -16.82 1.30 7.63
CA PRO A 117 -17.45 2.18 8.61
C PRO A 117 -16.93 3.61 8.40
N LEU A 118 -17.80 4.54 8.05
CA LEU A 118 -17.43 5.92 7.77
C LEU A 118 -17.90 6.82 8.93
N PRO A 119 -17.02 7.15 9.89
CA PRO A 119 -17.32 8.16 10.90
C PRO A 119 -17.34 9.57 10.28
N PRO A 120 -17.83 10.59 11.02
CA PRO A 120 -17.73 11.98 10.57
C PRO A 120 -16.30 12.36 10.17
N ILE A 121 -16.15 13.32 9.26
CA ILE A 121 -14.87 13.68 8.66
C ILE A 121 -13.80 14.07 9.70
N ASP A 122 -14.19 14.80 10.74
CA ASP A 122 -13.27 15.19 11.82
C ASP A 122 -12.72 13.97 12.57
N GLU A 123 -13.56 12.94 12.74
CA GLU A 123 -13.13 11.69 13.36
C GLU A 123 -12.22 10.88 12.44
N GLN A 124 -12.48 10.89 11.12
CA GLN A 124 -11.56 10.29 10.15
C GLN A 124 -10.17 10.94 10.25
N HIS A 125 -10.10 12.27 10.31
CA HIS A 125 -8.85 13.00 10.53
C HIS A 125 -8.14 12.58 11.82
N ARG A 126 -8.89 12.51 12.92
CA ARG A 126 -8.33 12.15 14.22
C ARG A 126 -7.76 10.74 14.23
N ILE A 127 -8.46 9.79 13.61
CA ILE A 127 -8.03 8.39 13.50
C ILE A 127 -6.75 8.30 12.67
N VAL A 128 -6.71 8.90 11.49
CA VAL A 128 -5.53 8.88 10.61
C VAL A 128 -4.33 9.49 11.32
N ALA A 129 -4.47 10.70 11.89
CA ALA A 129 -3.39 11.37 12.61
C ALA A 129 -2.86 10.53 13.79
N LYS A 130 -3.74 9.85 14.52
CA LYS A 130 -3.31 9.00 15.65
C LYS A 130 -2.57 7.75 15.19
N VAL A 131 -3.00 7.14 14.08
CA VAL A 131 -2.29 5.98 13.51
C VAL A 131 -0.91 6.41 12.98
N ASP A 132 -0.81 7.53 12.29
CA ASP A 132 0.46 8.04 11.77
C ASP A 132 1.45 8.37 12.92
N GLU A 133 0.97 8.97 14.01
CA GLU A 133 1.75 9.19 15.24
C GLU A 133 2.31 7.87 15.79
N LEU A 134 1.44 6.86 15.94
CA LEU A 134 1.83 5.55 16.47
C LEU A 134 2.81 4.81 15.54
N MET A 135 2.60 4.87 14.23
CA MET A 135 3.52 4.29 13.25
C MET A 135 4.89 4.96 13.31
N THR A 136 4.92 6.29 13.41
CA THR A 136 6.18 7.05 13.58
C THR A 136 6.92 6.62 14.85
N LEU A 137 6.22 6.44 15.96
CA LEU A 137 6.80 5.96 17.20
C LEU A 137 7.37 4.53 17.05
N CYS A 138 6.64 3.64 16.39
CA CYS A 138 7.12 2.29 16.09
C CYS A 138 8.41 2.29 15.27
N ASP A 139 8.49 3.15 14.24
CA ASP A 139 9.68 3.25 13.40
C ASP A 139 10.89 3.82 14.16
N GLN A 140 10.66 4.80 15.04
CA GLN A 140 11.70 5.31 15.95
C GLN A 140 12.21 4.21 16.90
N LEU A 141 11.31 3.41 17.48
CA LEU A 141 11.68 2.31 18.36
C LEU A 141 12.47 1.22 17.63
N LYS A 142 12.06 0.85 16.42
CA LYS A 142 12.81 -0.09 15.58
C LYS A 142 14.21 0.40 15.28
N SER A 143 14.36 1.67 14.90
CA SER A 143 15.66 2.29 14.60
C SER A 143 16.57 2.27 15.83
N ARG A 144 16.04 2.65 17.00
CA ARG A 144 16.81 2.62 18.27
C ARG A 144 17.24 1.21 18.65
N LEU A 145 16.36 0.23 18.49
CA LEU A 145 16.66 -1.17 18.75
C LEU A 145 17.79 -1.68 17.84
N GLN A 146 17.71 -1.37 16.55
CA GLN A 146 18.74 -1.75 15.58
C GLN A 146 20.10 -1.12 15.92
N THR A 147 20.13 0.17 16.27
CA THR A 147 21.34 0.86 16.70
C THR A 147 21.92 0.22 17.96
N SER A 148 21.07 -0.11 18.95
CA SER A 148 21.50 -0.77 20.19
C SER A 148 22.12 -2.14 19.92
N GLN A 149 21.49 -2.95 19.04
CA GLN A 149 22.04 -4.25 18.66
C GLN A 149 23.39 -4.13 17.94
N GLN A 150 23.55 -3.15 17.05
CA GLN A 150 24.82 -2.90 16.37
C GLN A 150 25.92 -2.49 17.36
N THR A 151 25.58 -1.62 18.32
CA THR A 151 26.52 -1.20 19.38
C THR A 151 26.94 -2.37 20.26
N GLN A 152 26.00 -3.25 20.64
CA GLN A 152 26.32 -4.45 21.43
C GLN A 152 27.24 -5.41 20.67
N LEU A 153 27.01 -5.62 19.37
CA LEU A 153 27.88 -6.45 18.54
C LEU A 153 29.30 -5.86 18.46
N ALA A 154 29.42 -4.56 18.18
CA ALA A 154 30.71 -3.89 18.09
C ALA A 154 31.49 -3.93 19.43
N LEU A 155 30.78 -3.78 20.53
CA LEU A 155 31.37 -3.93 21.89
C LEU A 155 31.90 -5.36 22.15
N ALA A 156 31.10 -6.37 21.78
CA ALA A 156 31.47 -7.76 21.93
C ALA A 156 32.69 -8.11 21.06
N GLU A 157 32.74 -7.65 19.82
CA GLU A 157 33.89 -7.82 18.94
C GLU A 157 35.15 -7.16 19.49
N SER A 158 35.05 -5.91 19.97
CA SER A 158 36.17 -5.19 20.56
C SER A 158 36.70 -5.88 21.82
N LEU A 159 35.83 -6.45 22.66
CA LEU A 159 36.24 -7.21 23.85
C LEU A 159 36.96 -8.51 23.49
N VAL A 160 36.52 -9.21 22.47
CA VAL A 160 37.19 -10.43 21.99
C VAL A 160 38.57 -10.11 21.40
N GLU A 161 38.68 -9.08 20.56
CA GLU A 161 39.96 -8.64 20.00
C GLU A 161 40.93 -8.20 21.07
N GLY A 162 40.45 -7.46 22.06
CA GLY A 162 41.29 -7.03 23.22
C GLY A 162 41.72 -8.17 24.16
N ALA A 163 40.99 -9.29 24.17
CA ALA A 163 41.36 -10.47 24.95
C ALA A 163 42.33 -11.43 24.23
N LEU A 164 42.46 -11.28 22.89
CA LEU A 164 43.36 -12.09 22.05
C LEU A 164 44.71 -11.42 21.78
N SER A 165 44.85 -10.15 22.11
CA SER A 165 46.08 -9.36 22.02
C SER A 165 46.85 -9.35 23.32
#